data_c55420a3a077d64c2796a35945b64c4e
#
_entry.id   c55420a3a077d64c2796a35945b64c4e
#
_cell.length_a   1.000
_cell.length_b   1.000
_cell.length_c   1.000
_cell.angle_alpha   90.00
_cell.angle_beta   90.00
_cell.angle_gamma   90.00
#
_symmetry.space_group_name_H-M   'P 1'
#
loop_
_entity.id
_entity.type
_entity.pdbx_description
1 polymer ?
#
loop_
_entity_poly.entity_id
_entity_poly.type
_entity_poly.pdbx_seq_one_letter_code
_entity_poly.pdbx_strand_id
1 'polypeptide(L)'
;RSFKVSRTNTIASSEFTDDATTRASKTLGFDSDGNLTTVADFLPAGGDSALFQYSTTTADADPGAGKFRLNNATIASATEMYIDDLEFNGTNVEAWIQSWDDVTGNDTNRGRIRISKANSLDTWMVFKVTGGITNATGYSKVSLVYIDSAGTFTNDDKFFVAFVASGEDGAIPGYFYKFDTGTSDADPGAGEIAFNNGTYASATVIFIDDADQNGV
;
A
#
# COMPACT_ATOMS: atom_id res chain seq x y z
N ARG A 1 3.27 46.07 1.50
CA ARG A 1 1.80 45.91 1.30
C ARG A 1 1.24 45.28 2.55
N SER A 2 0.29 45.92 3.26
CA SER A 2 -0.34 45.35 4.45
C SER A 2 -1.49 44.43 4.03
N PHE A 3 -1.63 43.32 4.72
CA PHE A 3 -2.78 42.43 4.60
C PHE A 3 -4.00 43.16 5.17
N LYS A 4 -5.07 43.31 4.40
CA LYS A 4 -6.30 43.96 4.85
C LYS A 4 -7.35 42.90 5.11
N VAL A 5 -7.78 42.78 6.36
CA VAL A 5 -8.93 41.96 6.73
C VAL A 5 -10.23 42.78 6.58
N SER A 6 -11.30 42.17 6.12
CA SER A 6 -12.62 42.80 5.98
C SER A 6 -13.12 43.37 7.31
N ARG A 7 -13.74 44.56 7.28
CA ARG A 7 -14.31 45.21 8.47
C ARG A 7 -15.45 44.43 9.14
N THR A 8 -15.99 43.42 8.48
CA THR A 8 -17.05 42.57 9.00
C THR A 8 -16.52 41.31 9.69
N ASN A 9 -15.22 41.17 9.80
CA ASN A 9 -14.59 40.01 10.39
C ASN A 9 -14.30 40.21 11.87
N THR A 10 -14.75 39.32 12.73
CA THR A 10 -14.58 39.35 14.19
C THR A 10 -13.27 38.68 14.65
N ILE A 11 -12.21 38.73 13.85
CA ILE A 11 -10.87 38.23 14.27
C ILE A 11 -10.43 39.04 15.49
N ALA A 12 -10.24 38.38 16.62
CA ALA A 12 -9.90 39.00 17.89
C ALA A 12 -8.43 39.52 17.90
N SER A 13 -7.55 38.98 17.07
CA SER A 13 -6.19 39.47 16.85
C SER A 13 -5.79 39.33 15.40
N SER A 14 -5.27 40.42 14.83
CA SER A 14 -4.65 40.45 13.51
C SER A 14 -3.13 40.29 13.56
N GLU A 15 -2.58 40.04 14.73
CA GLU A 15 -1.15 39.90 14.96
C GLU A 15 -0.75 38.42 14.97
N PHE A 16 0.32 38.12 14.28
CA PHE A 16 1.03 36.88 14.41
C PHE A 16 1.81 36.88 15.71
N THR A 17 1.44 36.00 16.64
CA THR A 17 2.13 35.84 17.92
C THR A 17 3.38 34.94 17.81
N ASP A 18 3.43 34.13 16.76
CA ASP A 18 4.54 33.21 16.51
C ASP A 18 5.78 33.94 16.02
N ASP A 19 6.96 33.61 16.54
CA ASP A 19 8.22 34.11 16.05
C ASP A 19 8.63 33.52 14.69
N ALA A 20 9.70 34.04 14.10
CA ALA A 20 10.16 33.61 12.79
C ALA A 20 10.57 32.13 12.75
N THR A 21 11.11 31.61 13.85
CA THR A 21 11.54 30.22 13.98
C THR A 21 10.34 29.28 14.01
N THR A 22 9.31 29.63 14.76
CA THR A 22 8.05 28.89 14.86
C THR A 22 7.29 28.87 13.52
N ARG A 23 7.39 29.96 12.74
CA ARG A 23 6.73 30.08 11.43
C ARG A 23 7.50 29.45 10.28
N ALA A 24 8.78 29.13 10.48
CA ALA A 24 9.61 28.55 9.42
C ALA A 24 9.02 27.24 8.92
N SER A 25 8.86 27.13 7.61
CA SER A 25 8.30 25.95 6.92
C SER A 25 6.86 25.57 7.28
N LYS A 26 6.07 26.54 7.80
CA LYS A 26 4.65 26.32 8.10
C LYS A 26 3.76 27.12 7.17
N THR A 27 2.54 26.64 6.96
CA THR A 27 1.51 27.32 6.18
C THR A 27 0.70 28.24 7.08
N LEU A 28 0.33 29.41 6.55
CA LEU A 28 -0.60 30.32 7.19
C LEU A 28 -2.02 29.76 7.12
N GLY A 29 -2.68 29.63 8.25
CA GLY A 29 -4.06 29.18 8.35
C GLY A 29 -4.86 29.97 9.35
N PHE A 30 -6.06 29.46 9.68
CA PHE A 30 -6.92 29.98 10.70
C PHE A 30 -7.20 28.89 11.74
N ASP A 31 -7.21 29.24 13.02
CA ASP A 31 -7.62 28.35 14.10
C ASP A 31 -9.16 28.16 14.15
N SER A 32 -9.64 27.37 15.09
CA SER A 32 -11.10 27.11 15.28
C SER A 32 -11.89 28.39 15.59
N ASP A 33 -11.25 29.42 16.10
CA ASP A 33 -11.86 30.71 16.43
C ASP A 33 -11.71 31.74 15.28
N GLY A 34 -11.07 31.34 14.20
CA GLY A 34 -10.86 32.16 13.01
C GLY A 34 -9.69 33.14 13.12
N ASN A 35 -8.80 32.99 14.10
CA ASN A 35 -7.59 33.79 14.24
C ASN A 35 -6.49 33.29 13.33
N LEU A 36 -5.60 34.18 12.89
CA LEU A 36 -4.42 33.82 12.12
C LEU A 36 -3.47 32.97 12.96
N THR A 37 -3.13 31.80 12.45
CA THR A 37 -2.19 30.87 13.09
C THR A 37 -1.31 30.19 12.04
N THR A 38 -0.24 29.55 12.48
CA THR A 38 0.51 28.65 11.63
C THR A 38 -0.05 27.25 11.77
N VAL A 39 -0.44 26.66 10.66
CA VAL A 39 -0.82 25.22 10.60
C VAL A 39 0.44 24.40 10.35
N ALA A 40 0.55 23.30 11.07
CA ALA A 40 1.55 22.29 10.78
C ALA A 40 1.47 21.86 9.31
N ASP A 41 2.59 21.40 8.76
CA ASP A 41 2.73 21.03 7.35
C ASP A 41 1.43 20.46 6.78
N PHE A 42 1.00 21.04 5.67
CA PHE A 42 -0.15 20.52 4.93
C PHE A 42 0.16 19.08 4.56
N LEU A 43 -0.46 18.15 5.26
CA LEU A 43 -0.45 16.75 4.84
C LEU A 43 -1.29 16.69 3.58
N PRO A 44 -0.73 16.43 2.40
CA PRO A 44 -1.54 16.05 1.28
C PRO A 44 -2.11 14.68 1.59
N ALA A 45 -3.18 14.64 2.37
CA ALA A 45 -4.01 13.47 2.55
C ALA A 45 -4.75 13.23 1.23
N GLY A 46 -4.00 12.82 0.23
CA GLY A 46 -4.51 12.30 -1.03
C GLY A 46 -4.38 10.80 -1.01
N GLY A 47 -5.45 10.08 -0.70
CA GLY A 47 -5.46 8.63 -0.71
C GLY A 47 -5.02 8.00 0.62
N ASP A 48 -4.81 6.71 0.57
CA ASP A 48 -4.46 5.84 1.68
C ASP A 48 -2.96 5.93 1.99
N SER A 49 -2.55 6.98 2.72
CA SER A 49 -1.13 7.27 3.00
C SER A 49 -0.91 7.88 4.37
N ALA A 50 0.27 7.62 4.95
CA ALA A 50 0.72 8.21 6.20
C ALA A 50 2.17 8.71 6.09
N LEU A 51 2.53 9.70 6.93
CA LEU A 51 3.86 10.32 6.94
C LEU A 51 4.76 9.63 7.96
N PHE A 52 5.98 9.28 7.55
CA PHE A 52 6.99 8.69 8.41
C PHE A 52 8.36 9.30 8.17
N GLN A 53 9.27 9.15 9.13
CA GLN A 53 10.69 9.42 8.94
C GLN A 53 11.44 8.14 8.57
N TYR A 54 12.39 8.26 7.64
CA TYR A 54 13.25 7.15 7.27
C TYR A 54 14.41 6.99 8.26
N SER A 55 14.63 5.76 8.73
CA SER A 55 15.84 5.39 9.48
C SER A 55 16.74 4.53 8.60
N THR A 56 18.02 4.88 8.51
CA THR A 56 19.01 4.13 7.72
C THR A 56 19.55 2.89 8.43
N THR A 57 19.16 2.65 9.69
CA THR A 57 19.50 1.40 10.39
C THR A 57 18.70 0.22 9.82
N THR A 58 19.24 -1.01 9.92
CA THR A 58 18.66 -2.19 9.27
C THR A 58 18.28 -3.30 10.25
N ALA A 59 18.38 -3.04 11.56
CA ALA A 59 18.08 -4.03 12.58
C ALA A 59 16.58 -4.36 12.60
N ASP A 60 16.25 -5.65 12.80
CA ASP A 60 14.89 -6.10 13.13
C ASP A 60 14.54 -5.68 14.55
N ALA A 61 14.03 -4.50 14.69
CA ALA A 61 13.59 -3.89 15.94
C ALA A 61 12.63 -2.74 15.63
N ASP A 62 11.91 -2.27 16.64
CA ASP A 62 11.13 -1.04 16.58
C ASP A 62 11.98 0.13 16.02
N PRO A 63 11.57 0.76 14.90
CA PRO A 63 12.31 1.87 14.31
C PRO A 63 12.26 3.16 15.12
N GLY A 64 11.40 3.22 16.13
CA GLY A 64 11.09 4.40 16.95
C GLY A 64 9.91 5.19 16.40
N ALA A 65 9.25 5.92 17.29
CA ALA A 65 7.99 6.62 17.00
C ALA A 65 8.04 7.43 15.70
N GLY A 66 7.06 7.15 14.83
CA GLY A 66 6.89 7.81 13.55
C GLY A 66 7.94 7.48 12.49
N LYS A 67 8.64 6.36 12.64
CA LYS A 67 9.72 5.98 11.72
C LYS A 67 9.44 4.66 11.00
N PHE A 68 10.11 4.51 9.87
CA PHE A 68 10.27 3.22 9.20
C PHE A 68 11.72 2.98 8.81
N ARG A 69 12.09 1.73 8.60
CA ARG A 69 13.39 1.29 8.07
C ARG A 69 13.24 0.06 7.19
N LEU A 70 14.25 -0.19 6.39
CA LEU A 70 14.37 -1.42 5.61
C LEU A 70 15.38 -2.37 6.27
N ASN A 71 15.24 -3.68 6.06
CA ASN A 71 16.17 -4.67 6.57
C ASN A 71 17.52 -4.71 5.83
N ASN A 72 17.71 -3.86 4.82
CA ASN A 72 18.94 -3.76 4.05
C ASN A 72 19.24 -2.30 3.68
N ALA A 73 20.52 -1.91 3.79
CA ALA A 73 20.99 -0.56 3.41
C ALA A 73 20.90 -0.33 1.89
N THR A 74 21.01 -1.38 1.08
CA THR A 74 20.77 -1.34 -0.36
C THR A 74 19.29 -1.56 -0.63
N ILE A 75 18.57 -0.52 -1.02
CA ILE A 75 17.11 -0.53 -1.21
C ILE A 75 16.64 -1.67 -2.12
N ALA A 76 17.34 -1.89 -3.24
CA ALA A 76 17.02 -2.95 -4.18
C ALA A 76 17.20 -4.38 -3.62
N SER A 77 17.88 -4.52 -2.49
CA SER A 77 18.11 -5.80 -1.80
C SER A 77 17.23 -5.94 -0.54
N ALA A 78 16.40 -4.94 -0.25
CA ALA A 78 15.49 -5.00 0.89
C ALA A 78 14.35 -5.99 0.62
N THR A 79 14.10 -6.84 1.59
CA THR A 79 13.03 -7.87 1.56
C THR A 79 12.02 -7.69 2.69
N GLU A 80 12.28 -6.75 3.59
CA GLU A 80 11.41 -6.48 4.73
C GLU A 80 11.48 -5.01 5.13
N MET A 81 10.38 -4.46 5.57
CA MET A 81 10.26 -3.13 6.17
C MET A 81 9.77 -3.28 7.60
N TYR A 82 10.37 -2.52 8.50
CA TYR A 82 9.93 -2.32 9.87
C TYR A 82 9.33 -0.93 9.96
N ILE A 83 8.06 -0.83 10.32
CA ILE A 83 7.30 0.42 10.36
C ILE A 83 6.62 0.57 11.71
N ASP A 84 6.80 1.72 12.35
CA ASP A 84 6.20 2.04 13.65
C ASP A 84 4.67 2.09 13.56
N ASP A 85 3.99 1.74 14.64
CA ASP A 85 2.53 1.79 14.73
C ASP A 85 1.97 3.23 14.81
N LEU A 86 2.84 4.20 15.11
CA LEU A 86 2.52 5.62 15.07
C LEU A 86 3.09 6.24 13.79
N GLU A 87 2.30 7.06 13.09
CA GLU A 87 2.83 7.91 12.03
C GLU A 87 3.59 9.12 12.63
N PHE A 88 4.26 9.91 11.80
CA PHE A 88 5.17 10.98 12.22
C PHE A 88 4.56 11.99 13.21
N ASN A 89 3.27 12.29 13.14
CA ASN A 89 2.58 13.21 14.05
C ASN A 89 1.98 12.51 15.28
N GLY A 90 2.22 11.20 15.45
CA GLY A 90 1.82 10.41 16.60
C GLY A 90 0.43 9.79 16.51
N THR A 91 -0.21 9.81 15.34
CA THR A 91 -1.49 9.10 15.14
C THR A 91 -1.21 7.60 15.01
N ASN A 92 -1.96 6.76 15.75
CA ASN A 92 -1.87 5.31 15.61
C ASN A 92 -2.47 4.85 14.29
N VAL A 93 -1.67 4.19 13.47
CA VAL A 93 -2.02 3.65 12.15
C VAL A 93 -1.79 2.13 12.06
N GLU A 94 -1.58 1.46 13.20
CA GLU A 94 -1.36 0.01 13.29
C GLU A 94 -2.44 -0.78 12.52
N ALA A 95 -3.72 -0.50 12.79
CA ALA A 95 -4.82 -1.20 12.13
C ALA A 95 -4.81 -1.04 10.60
N TRP A 96 -4.42 0.14 10.11
CA TRP A 96 -4.26 0.40 8.69
C TRP A 96 -3.10 -0.41 8.09
N ILE A 97 -1.95 -0.45 8.76
CA ILE A 97 -0.80 -1.26 8.31
C ILE A 97 -1.18 -2.75 8.30
N GLN A 98 -1.81 -3.23 9.37
CA GLN A 98 -2.24 -4.64 9.48
C GLN A 98 -3.24 -5.04 8.39
N SER A 99 -4.05 -4.12 7.87
CA SER A 99 -5.01 -4.41 6.79
C SER A 99 -4.38 -4.62 5.41
N TRP A 100 -3.08 -4.38 5.23
CA TRP A 100 -2.44 -4.52 3.92
C TRP A 100 -2.35 -5.96 3.42
N ASP A 101 -2.48 -6.95 4.31
CA ASP A 101 -2.51 -8.37 3.98
C ASP A 101 -3.92 -8.98 3.98
N ASP A 102 -4.96 -8.19 4.21
CA ASP A 102 -6.37 -8.64 4.16
C ASP A 102 -6.84 -9.01 2.75
N VAL A 103 -6.07 -8.67 1.71
CA VAL A 103 -6.36 -9.07 0.33
C VAL A 103 -6.29 -10.59 0.22
N THR A 104 -7.44 -11.21 -0.05
CA THR A 104 -7.57 -12.66 -0.15
C THR A 104 -7.15 -13.18 -1.53
N GLY A 105 -6.69 -14.43 -1.59
CA GLY A 105 -6.42 -15.14 -2.85
C GLY A 105 -5.05 -14.85 -3.50
N ASN A 106 -4.25 -13.89 -3.01
CA ASN A 106 -2.96 -13.56 -3.62
C ASN A 106 -1.84 -13.29 -2.61
N ASP A 107 -1.34 -14.34 -1.97
CA ASP A 107 -0.25 -14.25 -0.97
C ASP A 107 1.07 -13.73 -1.56
N THR A 108 1.26 -13.82 -2.86
CA THR A 108 2.48 -13.37 -3.54
C THR A 108 2.40 -11.92 -4.00
N ASN A 109 1.22 -11.29 -3.91
CA ASN A 109 1.00 -9.90 -4.29
C ASN A 109 -0.22 -9.31 -3.56
N ARG A 110 -0.05 -8.90 -2.31
CA ARG A 110 -1.09 -8.21 -1.52
C ARG A 110 -1.37 -6.80 -2.03
N GLY A 111 -0.38 -6.16 -2.63
CA GLY A 111 -0.48 -4.81 -3.14
C GLY A 111 0.88 -4.17 -3.36
N ARG A 112 0.87 -2.87 -3.59
CA ARG A 112 2.09 -2.07 -3.77
C ARG A 112 2.16 -0.96 -2.73
N ILE A 113 3.35 -0.81 -2.14
CA ILE A 113 3.71 0.35 -1.34
C ILE A 113 4.52 1.28 -2.22
N ARG A 114 4.10 2.54 -2.30
CA ARG A 114 4.91 3.64 -2.81
C ARG A 114 5.35 4.52 -1.64
N ILE A 115 6.64 4.73 -1.51
CA ILE A 115 7.25 5.58 -0.49
C ILE A 115 7.88 6.75 -1.23
N SER A 116 7.38 7.96 -1.01
CA SER A 116 7.80 9.17 -1.73
C SER A 116 8.24 10.25 -0.76
N LYS A 117 9.39 10.90 -1.01
CA LYS A 117 9.90 11.97 -0.16
C LYS A 117 8.92 13.15 -0.12
N ALA A 118 8.62 13.64 1.06
CA ALA A 118 7.56 14.64 1.27
C ALA A 118 7.76 15.94 0.46
N ASN A 119 9.00 16.36 0.25
CA ASN A 119 9.33 17.61 -0.44
C ASN A 119 10.05 17.41 -1.78
N SER A 120 10.06 16.19 -2.33
CA SER A 120 10.74 15.90 -3.60
C SER A 120 10.10 14.69 -4.29
N LEU A 121 9.45 14.92 -5.41
CA LEU A 121 8.85 13.87 -6.22
C LEU A 121 9.88 13.00 -6.95
N ASP A 122 11.13 13.45 -7.00
CA ASP A 122 12.23 12.75 -7.67
C ASP A 122 12.86 11.66 -6.79
N THR A 123 12.49 11.62 -5.50
CA THR A 123 13.00 10.64 -4.54
C THR A 123 11.87 9.74 -4.06
N TRP A 124 11.90 8.48 -4.49
CA TRP A 124 10.85 7.52 -4.19
C TRP A 124 11.35 6.08 -4.30
N MET A 125 10.66 5.16 -3.65
CA MET A 125 10.83 3.71 -3.79
C MET A 125 9.48 3.03 -3.87
N VAL A 126 9.41 1.92 -4.59
CA VAL A 126 8.21 1.10 -4.77
C VAL A 126 8.54 -0.35 -4.49
N PHE A 127 7.71 -0.97 -3.68
CA PHE A 127 7.77 -2.40 -3.36
C PHE A 127 6.42 -3.05 -3.59
N LYS A 128 6.45 -4.34 -3.84
CA LYS A 128 5.30 -5.23 -3.74
C LYS A 128 5.25 -5.80 -2.31
N VAL A 129 4.09 -5.79 -1.69
CA VAL A 129 3.83 -6.47 -0.41
C VAL A 129 3.51 -7.93 -0.68
N THR A 130 4.12 -8.84 0.09
CA THR A 130 3.95 -10.28 -0.05
C THR A 130 3.73 -10.94 1.31
N GLY A 131 2.98 -12.03 1.33
CA GLY A 131 2.71 -12.77 2.57
C GLY A 131 1.87 -12.00 3.58
N GLY A 132 1.93 -12.45 4.83
CA GLY A 132 1.27 -11.80 5.96
C GLY A 132 2.14 -10.73 6.62
N ILE A 133 1.47 -9.77 7.27
CA ILE A 133 2.13 -8.77 8.10
C ILE A 133 2.27 -9.30 9.52
N THR A 134 3.45 -9.17 10.10
CA THR A 134 3.69 -9.57 11.47
C THR A 134 3.56 -8.37 12.39
N ASN A 135 2.57 -8.41 13.29
CA ASN A 135 2.44 -7.44 14.37
C ASN A 135 3.50 -7.73 15.44
N ALA A 136 4.38 -6.79 15.68
CA ALA A 136 5.37 -6.82 16.75
C ALA A 136 5.03 -5.78 17.83
N THR A 137 5.78 -5.71 18.90
CA THR A 137 5.49 -4.73 19.96
C THR A 137 5.88 -3.31 19.52
N GLY A 138 4.89 -2.48 19.19
CA GLY A 138 5.06 -1.08 18.80
C GLY A 138 5.40 -0.85 17.33
N TYR A 139 5.52 -1.92 16.54
CA TYR A 139 5.82 -1.81 15.10
C TYR A 139 5.32 -3.03 14.33
N SER A 140 5.22 -2.89 13.03
CA SER A 140 4.83 -3.96 12.11
C SER A 140 5.98 -4.33 11.18
N LYS A 141 6.07 -5.63 10.84
CA LYS A 141 7.01 -6.18 9.86
C LYS A 141 6.27 -6.51 8.59
N VAL A 142 6.71 -5.95 7.48
CA VAL A 142 6.08 -6.08 6.17
C VAL A 142 7.05 -6.73 5.20
N SER A 143 6.69 -7.92 4.69
CA SER A 143 7.49 -8.61 3.68
C SER A 143 7.38 -7.93 2.31
N LEU A 144 8.51 -7.68 1.66
CA LEU A 144 8.64 -6.87 0.47
C LEU A 144 9.36 -7.57 -0.67
N VAL A 145 8.98 -7.22 -1.90
CA VAL A 145 9.77 -7.46 -3.10
C VAL A 145 9.99 -6.12 -3.79
N TYR A 146 11.27 -5.78 -4.01
CA TYR A 146 11.65 -4.54 -4.69
C TYR A 146 11.10 -4.48 -6.11
N ILE A 147 10.63 -3.30 -6.52
CA ILE A 147 10.19 -3.03 -7.88
C ILE A 147 11.11 -1.99 -8.52
N ASP A 148 11.22 -0.80 -7.93
CA ASP A 148 12.01 0.29 -8.48
C ASP A 148 12.24 1.41 -7.45
N SER A 149 13.25 2.27 -7.67
CA SER A 149 13.52 3.44 -6.83
C SER A 149 14.31 4.50 -7.57
N ALA A 150 14.19 5.75 -7.16
CA ALA A 150 14.99 6.86 -7.65
C ALA A 150 15.35 7.82 -6.50
N GLY A 151 16.42 8.58 -6.69
CA GLY A 151 16.87 9.60 -5.74
C GLY A 151 17.75 9.07 -4.60
N THR A 152 18.02 9.92 -3.61
CA THR A 152 18.87 9.63 -2.46
C THR A 152 18.05 9.66 -1.17
N PHE A 153 18.21 8.62 -0.36
CA PHE A 153 17.49 8.43 0.89
C PHE A 153 18.44 8.69 2.06
N THR A 154 18.10 9.72 2.85
CA THR A 154 18.91 10.18 3.97
C THR A 154 18.19 9.90 5.28
N ASN A 155 18.95 9.61 6.35
CA ASN A 155 18.37 9.43 7.67
C ASN A 155 17.56 10.66 8.08
N ASP A 156 16.42 10.42 8.73
CA ASP A 156 15.45 11.42 9.20
C ASP A 156 14.73 12.24 8.12
N ASP A 157 14.94 11.95 6.84
CA ASP A 157 14.08 12.46 5.78
C ASP A 157 12.64 11.96 5.97
N LYS A 158 11.67 12.82 5.64
CA LYS A 158 10.22 12.49 5.72
C LYS A 158 9.71 11.93 4.40
N PHE A 159 8.93 10.86 4.50
CA PHE A 159 8.32 10.18 3.37
C PHE A 159 6.84 9.89 3.61
N PHE A 160 6.04 10.05 2.58
CA PHE A 160 4.70 9.48 2.53
C PHE A 160 4.80 8.01 2.15
N VAL A 161 4.25 7.16 2.99
CA VAL A 161 4.04 5.73 2.71
C VAL A 161 2.60 5.58 2.27
N ALA A 162 2.38 5.12 1.05
CA ALA A 162 1.05 4.90 0.49
C ALA A 162 0.92 3.43 0.07
N PHE A 163 -0.19 2.80 0.42
CA PHE A 163 -0.50 1.43 0.02
C PHE A 163 -1.66 1.41 -0.97
N VAL A 164 -1.55 0.56 -1.97
CA VAL A 164 -2.62 0.25 -2.91
C VAL A 164 -2.77 -1.25 -2.96
N ALA A 165 -3.92 -1.75 -2.50
CA ALA A 165 -4.23 -3.17 -2.54
C ALA A 165 -4.23 -3.70 -3.99
N SER A 166 -3.73 -4.92 -4.20
CA SER A 166 -3.98 -5.64 -5.45
C SER A 166 -5.46 -6.04 -5.51
N GLY A 167 -6.00 -6.22 -6.72
CA GLY A 167 -7.28 -6.93 -6.85
C GLY A 167 -7.13 -8.36 -6.36
N GLU A 168 -8.21 -8.94 -5.84
CA GLU A 168 -8.30 -10.38 -5.64
C GLU A 168 -8.03 -11.08 -6.98
N ASP A 169 -7.48 -12.28 -6.93
CA ASP A 169 -7.41 -13.13 -8.12
C ASP A 169 -8.85 -13.27 -8.64
N GLY A 170 -9.13 -12.65 -9.78
CA GLY A 170 -10.44 -12.72 -10.38
C GLY A 170 -10.81 -14.18 -10.53
N ALA A 171 -11.97 -14.58 -10.03
CA ALA A 171 -12.50 -15.89 -10.35
C ALA A 171 -12.42 -16.04 -11.87
N ILE A 172 -11.68 -17.05 -12.35
CA ILE A 172 -11.64 -17.34 -13.78
C ILE A 172 -13.08 -17.64 -14.18
N PRO A 173 -13.71 -16.80 -15.03
CA PRO A 173 -15.09 -17.05 -15.41
C PRO A 173 -15.10 -18.28 -16.33
N GLY A 174 -15.31 -19.44 -15.75
CA GLY A 174 -15.32 -20.71 -16.46
C GLY A 174 -15.24 -21.90 -15.51
N TYR A 175 -15.67 -23.03 -16.01
CA TYR A 175 -15.55 -24.31 -15.32
C TYR A 175 -14.23 -24.96 -15.70
N PHE A 176 -13.55 -25.60 -14.75
CA PHE A 176 -12.31 -26.33 -14.97
C PHE A 176 -12.57 -27.78 -15.26
N TYR A 177 -12.25 -28.22 -16.50
CA TYR A 177 -12.29 -29.61 -16.86
C TYR A 177 -10.90 -30.11 -17.23
N LYS A 178 -10.62 -31.37 -16.90
CA LYS A 178 -9.44 -32.08 -17.36
C LYS A 178 -9.79 -32.73 -18.71
N PHE A 179 -8.88 -32.69 -19.68
CA PHE A 179 -9.10 -33.31 -20.97
C PHE A 179 -8.85 -34.82 -20.89
N ASP A 180 -9.85 -35.62 -21.24
CA ASP A 180 -9.72 -37.07 -21.48
C ASP A 180 -9.54 -37.34 -22.98
N THR A 181 -8.63 -38.25 -23.31
CA THR A 181 -8.32 -38.67 -24.68
C THR A 181 -9.25 -39.78 -25.19
N GLY A 182 -10.13 -40.30 -24.35
CA GLY A 182 -11.16 -41.26 -24.73
C GLY A 182 -12.08 -40.69 -25.81
N THR A 183 -12.61 -41.52 -26.69
CA THR A 183 -13.47 -41.11 -27.79
C THR A 183 -14.83 -41.79 -27.76
N SER A 184 -15.13 -42.56 -26.72
CA SER A 184 -16.36 -43.29 -26.51
C SER A 184 -17.51 -42.35 -26.14
N ASP A 185 -18.71 -42.63 -26.66
CA ASP A 185 -19.94 -41.99 -26.20
C ASP A 185 -20.31 -42.56 -24.81
N ALA A 186 -19.71 -41.97 -23.81
CA ALA A 186 -19.85 -42.32 -22.38
C ALA A 186 -19.48 -41.09 -21.52
N ASP A 187 -19.83 -41.16 -20.24
CA ASP A 187 -19.35 -40.21 -19.24
C ASP A 187 -17.81 -40.18 -19.26
N PRO A 188 -17.17 -39.03 -19.51
CA PRO A 188 -15.71 -38.95 -19.58
C PRO A 188 -15.03 -39.15 -18.22
N GLY A 189 -15.78 -39.11 -17.11
CA GLY A 189 -15.30 -39.18 -15.74
C GLY A 189 -15.35 -37.84 -15.01
N ALA A 190 -15.28 -37.90 -13.68
CA ALA A 190 -15.49 -36.74 -12.80
C ALA A 190 -14.56 -35.55 -13.16
N GLY A 191 -15.18 -34.44 -13.52
CA GLY A 191 -14.50 -33.21 -13.92
C GLY A 191 -13.73 -33.30 -15.23
N GLU A 192 -14.12 -34.20 -16.15
CA GLU A 192 -13.43 -34.39 -17.42
C GLU A 192 -14.28 -33.98 -18.64
N ILE A 193 -13.59 -33.72 -19.73
CA ILE A 193 -14.16 -33.38 -21.03
C ILE A 193 -13.47 -34.22 -22.12
N ALA A 194 -14.22 -34.81 -22.99
CA ALA A 194 -13.71 -35.63 -24.10
C ALA A 194 -14.35 -35.26 -25.43
N PHE A 195 -13.70 -35.63 -26.53
CA PHE A 195 -14.26 -35.54 -27.87
C PHE A 195 -14.53 -36.94 -28.45
N ASN A 196 -15.57 -37.07 -29.32
CA ASN A 196 -15.87 -38.29 -29.98
C ASN A 196 -14.86 -38.72 -31.06
N ASN A 197 -13.78 -37.98 -31.26
CA ASN A 197 -12.76 -38.27 -32.26
C ASN A 197 -11.37 -37.79 -31.80
N GLY A 198 -10.37 -38.65 -31.91
CA GLY A 198 -8.98 -38.31 -31.55
C GLY A 198 -8.31 -37.29 -32.49
N THR A 199 -8.91 -37.07 -33.69
CA THR A 199 -8.54 -35.95 -34.57
C THR A 199 -9.51 -34.80 -34.33
N TYR A 200 -9.12 -33.77 -33.63
CA TYR A 200 -9.97 -32.67 -33.16
C TYR A 200 -10.73 -31.97 -34.31
N ALA A 201 -10.10 -31.83 -35.49
CA ALA A 201 -10.74 -31.26 -36.67
C ALA A 201 -11.89 -32.12 -37.21
N SER A 202 -11.98 -33.38 -36.81
CA SER A 202 -13.04 -34.33 -37.17
C SER A 202 -14.03 -34.61 -36.06
N ALA A 203 -13.82 -33.99 -34.90
CA ALA A 203 -14.74 -34.12 -33.78
C ALA A 203 -16.05 -33.38 -34.07
N THR A 204 -17.17 -34.04 -33.79
CA THR A 204 -18.53 -33.53 -34.01
C THR A 204 -19.35 -33.48 -32.73
N VAL A 205 -18.85 -34.14 -31.66
CA VAL A 205 -19.49 -34.19 -30.33
C VAL A 205 -18.44 -33.98 -29.26
N ILE A 206 -18.83 -33.28 -28.23
CA ILE A 206 -18.11 -33.14 -26.99
C ILE A 206 -18.91 -33.81 -25.87
N PHE A 207 -18.23 -34.55 -25.03
CA PHE A 207 -18.77 -35.13 -23.80
C PHE A 207 -18.22 -34.34 -22.65
N ILE A 208 -19.06 -33.91 -21.69
CA ILE A 208 -18.68 -33.08 -20.57
C ILE A 208 -19.34 -33.68 -19.33
N ASP A 209 -18.59 -33.90 -18.30
CA ASP A 209 -19.12 -34.29 -16.99
C ASP A 209 -20.03 -33.21 -16.39
N ASP A 210 -21.01 -33.62 -15.60
CA ASP A 210 -22.00 -32.73 -14.98
C ASP A 210 -21.38 -31.77 -13.95
N ALA A 211 -20.22 -32.13 -13.40
CA ALA A 211 -19.47 -31.33 -12.46
C ALA A 211 -18.06 -31.02 -13.01
N ASP A 212 -17.56 -29.85 -12.73
CA ASP A 212 -16.17 -29.51 -13.05
C ASP A 212 -15.17 -30.17 -12.08
N GLN A 213 -13.86 -29.90 -12.24
CA GLN A 213 -12.79 -30.42 -11.35
C GLN A 213 -12.93 -29.99 -9.89
N ASN A 214 -13.71 -28.96 -9.59
CA ASN A 214 -13.98 -28.45 -8.25
C ASN A 214 -15.33 -28.97 -7.69
N GLY A 215 -16.06 -29.78 -8.45
CA GLY A 215 -17.34 -30.36 -8.05
C GLY A 215 -18.52 -29.38 -8.13
N VAL A 216 -18.45 -28.38 -9.01
CA VAL A 216 -19.47 -27.35 -9.23
C VAL A 216 -20.27 -27.66 -10.48
#